data_1330172e5d2351370e46b88f4820b582
#
_entry.id   1330172e5d2351370e46b88f4820b582
#
_cell.length_a   1.000
_cell.length_b   1.000
_cell.length_c   1.000
_cell.angle_alpha   90.00
_cell.angle_beta   90.00
_cell.angle_gamma   90.00
#
_symmetry.space_group_name_H-M   'P 1'
#
loop_
_entity.id
_entity.type
_entity.pdbx_description
1 polymer ?
#
loop_
_entity_poly.entity_id
_entity_poly.type
_entity_poly.pdbx_seq_one_letter_code
_entity_poly.pdbx_strand_id
1 'polypeptide(L)'
;MCLILNLQQYTTIYLTKVKEIHLTFIIHECKLNYGDIMKEIVKCLSKYKWAILAVIGLLIMQAYCNLALPTYTSNIVNVGIEQSGITSVVPIKLKESTFNSLLENSGYSSVIKSSYECTSGVCTKVNDNLSESDVAPSLEKIYNTTTRSEIINNLKNEYKLLGEDIDSMSMSYIKTTGIKMIIVAILAMGITILSVYVSSKVSTLFSRDLRKKVVEKIISLETADLNNFSSASLITRCTNDITQISSVVTMILSIVLFAPILGIGAITKVVGSPISWIIVLAVSLVLILILASFMLLSPKFKKYQDLLDRVNLVSRESLTGLPVIRAFANKKFEENKFD
;
A
#
# COMPACT_ATOMS: atom_id res chain seq x y z
N MET A 1 4.94 12.28 2.61
CA MET A 1 5.88 12.95 1.69
C MET A 1 7.32 12.44 1.85
N CYS A 2 7.93 12.45 3.03
CA CYS A 2 9.29 11.87 3.25
C CYS A 2 9.41 10.37 2.90
N LEU A 3 8.38 9.55 3.14
CA LEU A 3 8.41 8.11 2.82
C LEU A 3 8.38 7.85 1.30
N ILE A 4 7.67 8.68 0.53
CA ILE A 4 7.60 8.58 -0.94
C ILE A 4 8.92 9.03 -1.57
N LEU A 5 9.54 10.09 -1.05
CA LEU A 5 10.86 10.55 -1.48
C LEU A 5 11.96 9.52 -1.15
N ASN A 6 11.91 8.90 0.01
CA ASN A 6 12.83 7.79 0.36
C ASN A 6 12.62 6.56 -0.54
N LEU A 7 11.38 6.15 -0.79
CA LEU A 7 11.08 5.04 -1.70
C LEU A 7 11.52 5.35 -3.14
N GLN A 8 11.32 6.58 -3.62
CA GLN A 8 11.75 7.00 -4.95
C GLN A 8 13.28 7.09 -5.04
N GLN A 9 13.94 7.56 -4.00
CA GLN A 9 15.40 7.60 -3.91
C GLN A 9 15.98 6.18 -3.85
N TYR A 10 15.40 5.26 -3.08
CA TYR A 10 15.81 3.85 -3.03
C TYR A 10 15.51 3.12 -4.36
N THR A 11 14.35 3.31 -4.98
CA THR A 11 14.03 2.66 -6.26
C THR A 11 14.90 3.18 -7.41
N THR A 12 15.19 4.47 -7.46
CA THR A 12 16.05 5.05 -8.52
C THR A 12 17.50 4.68 -8.30
N ILE A 13 18.01 4.70 -7.07
CA ILE A 13 19.38 4.26 -6.73
C ILE A 13 19.52 2.75 -6.98
N TYR A 14 18.51 1.93 -6.67
CA TYR A 14 18.55 0.49 -6.92
C TYR A 14 18.38 0.15 -8.39
N LEU A 15 17.51 0.83 -9.14
CA LEU A 15 17.35 0.61 -10.58
C LEU A 15 18.56 1.09 -11.38
N THR A 16 19.21 2.21 -10.99
CA THR A 16 20.47 2.64 -11.60
C THR A 16 21.65 1.75 -11.20
N LYS A 17 21.72 1.32 -9.93
CA LYS A 17 22.72 0.33 -9.50
C LYS A 17 22.50 -1.05 -10.09
N VAL A 18 21.26 -1.48 -10.33
CA VAL A 18 20.96 -2.70 -11.11
C VAL A 18 21.40 -2.55 -12.56
N LYS A 19 21.41 -1.33 -13.11
CA LYS A 19 21.91 -1.03 -14.47
C LYS A 19 23.45 -0.96 -14.49
N GLU A 20 24.09 -0.57 -13.40
CA GLU A 20 25.55 -0.51 -13.22
C GLU A 20 26.16 -1.73 -12.52
N ILE A 21 25.37 -2.52 -11.79
CA ILE A 21 25.83 -3.85 -11.40
C ILE A 21 26.23 -4.51 -12.71
N HIS A 22 27.50 -4.77 -12.86
CA HIS A 22 28.19 -5.42 -13.95
C HIS A 22 27.57 -6.77 -14.39
N LEU A 23 26.28 -6.85 -14.39
CA LEU A 23 25.48 -7.74 -15.20
C LEU A 23 25.86 -7.53 -16.68
N THR A 24 26.21 -6.29 -17.04
CA THR A 24 26.79 -5.90 -18.33
C THR A 24 28.03 -6.74 -18.67
N PHE A 25 28.75 -7.25 -17.69
CA PHE A 25 29.96 -8.02 -17.96
C PHE A 25 29.68 -9.50 -18.28
N ILE A 26 28.73 -10.13 -17.60
CA ILE A 26 28.20 -11.45 -18.04
C ILE A 26 27.54 -11.31 -19.41
N ILE A 27 27.03 -10.11 -19.74
CA ILE A 27 26.42 -9.76 -21.02
C ILE A 27 27.49 -9.59 -22.12
N HIS A 28 28.61 -8.90 -21.82
CA HIS A 28 29.55 -8.48 -22.86
C HIS A 28 30.42 -9.64 -23.38
N GLU A 29 30.84 -10.57 -22.53
CA GLU A 29 31.67 -11.71 -22.98
C GLU A 29 30.90 -12.96 -23.34
N CYS A 30 29.68 -13.17 -22.82
CA CYS A 30 28.83 -14.29 -23.24
C CYS A 30 27.93 -13.97 -24.44
N LYS A 31 28.03 -12.78 -25.12
CA LYS A 31 27.11 -12.33 -26.16
C LYS A 31 25.61 -12.48 -25.78
N LEU A 32 25.30 -12.50 -24.46
CA LEU A 32 23.91 -12.56 -24.01
C LEU A 32 23.29 -11.17 -24.07
N ASN A 33 22.20 -11.05 -24.80
CA ASN A 33 21.41 -9.83 -24.87
C ASN A 33 20.75 -9.59 -23.50
N TYR A 34 20.54 -8.33 -23.07
CA TYR A 34 19.88 -7.95 -21.80
C TYR A 34 18.54 -8.71 -21.60
N GLY A 35 17.86 -9.00 -22.71
CA GLY A 35 16.64 -9.82 -22.71
C GLY A 35 16.82 -11.27 -22.25
N ASP A 36 17.99 -11.86 -22.49
CA ASP A 36 18.21 -13.28 -22.13
C ASP A 36 18.52 -13.45 -20.64
N ILE A 37 19.14 -12.46 -20.03
CA ILE A 37 19.36 -12.45 -18.56
C ILE A 37 18.04 -12.28 -17.82
N MET A 38 17.19 -11.37 -18.28
CA MET A 38 15.85 -11.23 -17.69
C MET A 38 15.05 -12.52 -17.81
N LYS A 39 15.16 -13.23 -18.96
CA LYS A 39 14.52 -14.55 -19.13
C LYS A 39 15.05 -15.59 -18.13
N GLU A 40 16.37 -15.66 -17.92
CA GLU A 40 16.96 -16.58 -16.95
C GLU A 40 16.57 -16.25 -15.49
N ILE A 41 16.51 -14.95 -15.12
CA ILE A 41 16.01 -14.52 -13.80
C ILE A 41 14.55 -14.92 -13.64
N VAL A 42 13.70 -14.64 -14.63
CA VAL A 42 12.29 -15.01 -14.61
C VAL A 42 12.12 -16.54 -14.56
N LYS A 43 12.93 -17.28 -15.30
CA LYS A 43 12.94 -18.75 -15.29
C LYS A 43 13.37 -19.33 -13.94
N CYS A 44 14.34 -18.73 -13.26
CA CYS A 44 14.71 -19.10 -11.89
C CYS A 44 13.59 -18.78 -10.89
N LEU A 45 12.92 -17.64 -11.08
CA LEU A 45 11.84 -17.21 -10.21
C LEU A 45 10.56 -18.04 -10.45
N SER A 46 10.31 -18.48 -11.69
CA SER A 46 9.15 -19.31 -12.04
C SER A 46 9.11 -20.66 -11.34
N LYS A 47 10.26 -21.16 -10.86
CA LYS A 47 10.33 -22.34 -10.01
C LYS A 47 9.53 -22.17 -8.70
N TYR A 48 9.42 -20.94 -8.22
CA TYR A 48 8.74 -20.58 -6.98
C TYR A 48 7.34 -20.00 -7.22
N LYS A 49 6.71 -20.28 -8.37
CA LYS A 49 5.41 -19.72 -8.79
C LYS A 49 4.30 -19.87 -7.74
N TRP A 50 4.23 -21.01 -7.05
CA TRP A 50 3.23 -21.25 -6.01
C TRP A 50 3.44 -20.38 -4.77
N ALA A 51 4.70 -20.15 -4.39
CA ALA A 51 5.00 -19.25 -3.28
C ALA A 51 4.75 -17.78 -3.66
N ILE A 52 5.04 -17.39 -4.91
CA ILE A 52 4.71 -16.06 -5.43
C ILE A 52 3.19 -15.85 -5.47
N LEU A 53 2.44 -16.87 -5.91
CA LEU A 53 0.97 -16.81 -5.89
C LEU A 53 0.43 -16.65 -4.46
N ALA A 54 1.03 -17.35 -3.49
CA ALA A 54 0.69 -17.19 -2.08
C ALA A 54 0.98 -15.78 -1.57
N VAL A 55 2.13 -15.17 -1.98
CA VAL A 55 2.44 -13.77 -1.65
C VAL A 55 1.38 -12.84 -2.22
N ILE A 56 0.99 -13.00 -3.49
CA ILE A 56 -0.05 -12.18 -4.12
C ILE A 56 -1.38 -12.31 -3.36
N GLY A 57 -1.78 -13.52 -2.98
CA GLY A 57 -2.97 -13.75 -2.16
C GLY A 57 -2.91 -13.03 -0.80
N LEU A 58 -1.75 -13.10 -0.12
CA LEU A 58 -1.52 -12.37 1.13
C LEU A 58 -1.57 -10.85 0.94
N LEU A 59 -1.01 -10.32 -0.15
CA LEU A 59 -1.04 -8.89 -0.47
C LEU A 59 -2.47 -8.40 -0.75
N ILE A 60 -3.30 -9.19 -1.43
CA ILE A 60 -4.72 -8.88 -1.65
C ILE A 60 -5.46 -8.82 -0.31
N MET A 61 -5.24 -9.81 0.54
CA MET A 61 -5.87 -9.85 1.87
C MET A 61 -5.40 -8.67 2.76
N GLN A 62 -4.12 -8.33 2.70
CA GLN A 62 -3.54 -7.16 3.37
C GLN A 62 -4.17 -5.86 2.86
N ALA A 63 -4.33 -5.70 1.53
CA ALA A 63 -4.95 -4.51 0.94
C ALA A 63 -6.41 -4.37 1.39
N TYR A 64 -7.15 -5.48 1.45
CA TYR A 64 -8.53 -5.49 1.95
C TYR A 64 -8.61 -5.01 3.40
N CYS A 65 -7.76 -5.53 4.30
CA CYS A 65 -7.70 -5.09 5.69
C CYS A 65 -7.33 -3.59 5.80
N ASN A 66 -6.34 -3.13 5.03
CA ASN A 66 -5.91 -1.74 5.06
C ASN A 66 -7.00 -0.77 4.55
N LEU A 67 -7.82 -1.20 3.58
CA LEU A 67 -8.94 -0.41 3.07
C LEU A 67 -10.18 -0.47 3.98
N ALA A 68 -10.27 -1.44 4.87
CA ALA A 68 -11.33 -1.52 5.87
C ALA A 68 -11.14 -0.52 7.02
N LEU A 69 -9.89 -0.21 7.41
CA LEU A 69 -9.59 0.68 8.54
C LEU A 69 -10.17 2.11 8.37
N PRO A 70 -9.99 2.80 7.23
CA PRO A 70 -10.64 4.11 7.00
C PRO A 70 -12.16 4.02 7.02
N THR A 71 -12.75 2.91 6.59
CA THR A 71 -14.20 2.70 6.63
C THR A 71 -14.71 2.63 8.07
N TYR A 72 -14.01 1.89 8.96
CA TYR A 72 -14.37 1.88 10.38
C TYR A 72 -14.20 3.24 11.04
N THR A 73 -13.13 3.98 10.70
CA THR A 73 -12.93 5.35 11.21
C THR A 73 -14.08 6.27 10.76
N SER A 74 -14.47 6.22 9.49
CA SER A 74 -15.60 6.96 8.95
C SER A 74 -16.91 6.60 9.67
N ASN A 75 -17.14 5.31 9.94
CA ASN A 75 -18.32 4.85 10.66
C ASN A 75 -18.35 5.34 12.11
N ILE A 76 -17.20 5.37 12.79
CA ILE A 76 -17.12 5.92 14.15
C ILE A 76 -17.49 7.40 14.16
N VAL A 77 -17.02 8.18 13.20
CA VAL A 77 -17.31 9.62 13.12
C VAL A 77 -18.76 9.85 12.70
N ASN A 78 -19.15 9.34 11.54
CA ASN A 78 -20.45 9.64 10.94
C ASN A 78 -21.61 9.00 11.73
N VAL A 79 -21.52 7.70 12.01
CA VAL A 79 -22.59 6.98 12.70
C VAL A 79 -22.45 7.10 14.21
N GLY A 80 -21.25 6.92 14.75
CA GLY A 80 -21.02 6.95 16.19
C GLY A 80 -21.22 8.32 16.80
N ILE A 81 -20.57 9.35 16.23
CA ILE A 81 -20.57 10.71 16.80
C ILE A 81 -21.74 11.53 16.22
N GLU A 82 -21.81 11.71 14.91
CA GLU A 82 -22.81 12.60 14.31
C GLU A 82 -24.25 12.05 14.46
N GLN A 83 -24.42 10.75 14.15
CA GLN A 83 -25.73 10.08 14.19
C GLN A 83 -26.01 9.41 15.55
N SER A 84 -25.11 9.59 16.54
CA SER A 84 -25.28 9.07 17.92
C SER A 84 -25.55 7.57 18.01
N GLY A 85 -24.91 6.80 17.11
CA GLY A 85 -25.05 5.34 17.07
C GLY A 85 -26.29 4.83 16.31
N ILE A 86 -27.10 5.72 15.72
CA ILE A 86 -28.28 5.33 14.92
C ILE A 86 -27.80 4.88 13.54
N THR A 87 -27.84 3.58 13.28
CA THR A 87 -27.33 2.97 12.05
C THR A 87 -28.34 2.94 10.92
N SER A 88 -29.63 2.94 11.23
CA SER A 88 -30.74 2.80 10.28
C SER A 88 -31.75 3.92 10.44
N VAL A 89 -32.36 4.30 9.33
CA VAL A 89 -33.50 5.23 9.29
C VAL A 89 -34.76 4.57 9.85
N VAL A 90 -34.82 3.23 9.92
CA VAL A 90 -35.93 2.50 10.51
C VAL A 90 -35.87 2.68 12.03
N PRO A 91 -36.84 3.39 12.66
CA PRO A 91 -36.77 3.71 14.08
C PRO A 91 -36.94 2.47 14.94
N ILE A 92 -36.18 2.39 16.03
CA ILE A 92 -36.34 1.34 17.04
C ILE A 92 -37.54 1.67 17.94
N LYS A 93 -37.74 2.95 18.27
CA LYS A 93 -38.85 3.46 19.07
C LYS A 93 -39.39 4.73 18.45
N LEU A 94 -40.71 4.88 18.50
CA LEU A 94 -41.44 6.06 17.99
C LEU A 94 -42.49 6.47 18.98
N LYS A 95 -42.85 7.76 18.98
CA LYS A 95 -44.09 8.20 19.61
C LYS A 95 -45.26 7.68 18.80
N GLU A 96 -46.38 7.37 19.46
CA GLU A 96 -47.60 6.91 18.83
C GLU A 96 -48.13 7.90 17.77
N SER A 97 -47.97 9.21 17.98
CA SER A 97 -48.32 10.24 17.01
C SER A 97 -47.51 10.14 15.72
N THR A 98 -46.17 9.97 15.82
CA THR A 98 -45.26 9.80 14.68
C THR A 98 -45.54 8.48 13.97
N PHE A 99 -45.81 7.42 14.73
CA PHE A 99 -46.17 6.11 14.19
C PHE A 99 -47.49 6.15 13.38
N ASN A 100 -48.52 6.83 13.87
CA ASN A 100 -49.80 7.00 13.12
C ASN A 100 -49.56 7.79 11.84
N SER A 101 -48.79 8.87 11.88
CA SER A 101 -48.40 9.62 10.68
C SER A 101 -47.57 8.76 9.71
N LEU A 102 -46.77 7.83 10.21
CA LEU A 102 -46.02 6.89 9.39
C LEU A 102 -46.94 5.90 8.67
N LEU A 103 -47.98 5.42 9.34
CA LEU A 103 -48.99 4.53 8.75
C LEU A 103 -49.80 5.22 7.67
N GLU A 104 -50.16 6.50 7.85
CA GLU A 104 -50.95 7.29 6.88
C GLU A 104 -50.14 7.60 5.62
N ASN A 105 -48.85 7.87 5.75
CA ASN A 105 -47.96 8.28 4.66
C ASN A 105 -47.27 7.12 3.93
N SER A 106 -47.41 5.87 4.42
CA SER A 106 -46.73 4.73 3.86
C SER A 106 -47.63 3.81 3.03
N GLY A 107 -47.12 3.34 1.90
CA GLY A 107 -47.78 2.29 1.12
C GLY A 107 -47.68 0.89 1.73
N TYR A 108 -46.90 0.74 2.83
CA TYR A 108 -46.63 -0.54 3.51
C TYR A 108 -47.23 -0.59 4.92
N SER A 109 -48.35 0.08 5.14
CA SER A 109 -48.97 0.23 6.46
C SER A 109 -49.24 -1.11 7.20
N SER A 110 -49.60 -2.17 6.48
CA SER A 110 -49.80 -3.50 7.07
C SER A 110 -48.52 -4.12 7.62
N VAL A 111 -47.40 -3.99 6.90
CA VAL A 111 -46.07 -4.50 7.29
C VAL A 111 -45.52 -3.69 8.46
N ILE A 112 -45.67 -2.36 8.39
CA ILE A 112 -45.23 -1.47 9.50
C ILE A 112 -46.03 -1.78 10.74
N LYS A 113 -47.34 -1.95 10.67
CA LYS A 113 -48.22 -2.26 11.82
C LYS A 113 -47.85 -3.62 12.48
N SER A 114 -47.47 -4.62 11.67
CA SER A 114 -47.04 -5.91 12.20
C SER A 114 -45.63 -5.92 12.78
N SER A 115 -44.85 -4.89 12.49
CA SER A 115 -43.46 -4.77 12.92
C SER A 115 -43.25 -3.98 14.22
N TYR A 116 -44.29 -3.26 14.67
CA TYR A 116 -44.25 -2.46 15.88
C TYR A 116 -45.34 -2.87 16.87
N GLU A 117 -45.00 -2.85 18.14
CA GLU A 117 -45.93 -3.03 19.26
C GLU A 117 -46.01 -1.72 20.02
N CYS A 118 -47.23 -1.18 20.17
CA CYS A 118 -47.44 0.09 20.83
C CYS A 118 -47.97 -0.14 22.25
N THR A 119 -47.22 0.37 23.23
CA THR A 119 -47.57 0.32 24.67
C THR A 119 -47.38 1.70 25.27
N SER A 120 -48.39 2.20 25.98
CA SER A 120 -48.29 3.46 26.77
C SER A 120 -47.85 4.70 25.95
N GLY A 121 -48.25 4.82 24.68
CA GLY A 121 -47.92 5.96 23.81
C GLY A 121 -46.57 5.87 23.11
N VAL A 122 -45.84 4.75 23.26
CA VAL A 122 -44.58 4.46 22.59
C VAL A 122 -44.71 3.18 21.78
N CYS A 123 -44.37 3.25 20.51
CA CYS A 123 -44.30 2.10 19.60
C CYS A 123 -42.86 1.59 19.47
N THR A 124 -42.62 0.33 19.84
CA THR A 124 -41.33 -0.30 19.81
C THR A 124 -41.27 -1.32 18.67
N LYS A 125 -40.18 -1.37 17.93
CA LYS A 125 -39.96 -2.34 16.85
C LYS A 125 -39.75 -3.73 17.45
N VAL A 126 -40.53 -4.72 16.97
CA VAL A 126 -40.49 -6.12 17.41
C VAL A 126 -39.89 -7.02 16.32
N ASN A 127 -40.14 -6.74 15.04
CA ASN A 127 -39.70 -7.54 13.91
C ASN A 127 -38.77 -6.77 12.98
N ASP A 128 -37.72 -7.45 12.44
CA ASP A 128 -36.75 -6.87 11.51
C ASP A 128 -37.15 -6.97 10.02
N ASN A 129 -38.41 -7.13 9.73
CA ASN A 129 -38.93 -7.29 8.34
C ASN A 129 -39.04 -5.98 7.56
N LEU A 130 -38.70 -4.85 8.16
CA LEU A 130 -38.76 -3.53 7.52
C LEU A 130 -37.41 -3.12 6.97
N SER A 131 -37.35 -2.78 5.68
CA SER A 131 -36.17 -2.19 5.05
C SER A 131 -36.19 -0.65 5.13
N GLU A 132 -35.02 -0.02 4.99
CA GLU A 132 -34.95 1.45 4.91
C GLU A 132 -35.77 2.00 3.73
N SER A 133 -35.85 1.29 2.61
CA SER A 133 -36.62 1.67 1.42
C SER A 133 -38.10 1.78 1.67
N ASP A 134 -38.65 1.07 2.67
CA ASP A 134 -40.06 1.02 2.97
C ASP A 134 -40.51 2.18 3.88
N VAL A 135 -39.58 2.69 4.69
CA VAL A 135 -39.85 3.67 5.75
C VAL A 135 -39.28 5.05 5.41
N ALA A 136 -38.15 5.15 4.73
CA ALA A 136 -37.49 6.42 4.43
C ALA A 136 -38.39 7.43 3.68
N PRO A 137 -39.10 7.05 2.60
CA PRO A 137 -39.96 8.01 1.87
C PRO A 137 -41.09 8.60 2.72
N SER A 138 -41.59 7.83 3.67
CA SER A 138 -42.62 8.26 4.60
C SER A 138 -42.09 9.22 5.67
N LEU A 139 -40.90 8.95 6.20
CA LEU A 139 -40.23 9.83 7.16
C LEU A 139 -39.75 11.13 6.51
N GLU A 140 -39.34 11.11 5.24
CA GLU A 140 -39.05 12.31 4.45
C GLU A 140 -40.23 13.26 4.40
N LYS A 141 -41.43 12.73 4.19
CA LYS A 141 -42.70 13.53 4.17
C LYS A 141 -43.06 14.02 5.58
N ILE A 142 -42.95 13.19 6.61
CA ILE A 142 -43.31 13.53 8.00
C ILE A 142 -42.42 14.64 8.53
N TYR A 143 -41.12 14.53 8.31
CA TYR A 143 -40.13 15.50 8.81
C TYR A 143 -39.86 16.64 7.82
N ASN A 144 -40.50 16.62 6.65
CA ASN A 144 -40.31 17.60 5.54
C ASN A 144 -38.82 17.79 5.20
N THR A 145 -38.10 16.69 5.08
CA THR A 145 -36.67 16.65 4.83
C THR A 145 -36.37 15.69 3.70
N THR A 146 -35.29 15.97 2.93
CA THR A 146 -34.86 15.13 1.81
C THR A 146 -33.55 14.39 2.06
N THR A 147 -32.90 14.70 3.19
CA THR A 147 -31.57 14.18 3.49
C THR A 147 -31.62 13.15 4.62
N ARG A 148 -31.00 11.99 4.40
CA ARG A 148 -30.90 10.91 5.40
C ARG A 148 -30.38 11.41 6.76
N SER A 149 -29.42 12.32 6.78
CA SER A 149 -28.84 12.88 8.01
C SER A 149 -29.84 13.71 8.82
N GLU A 150 -30.73 14.46 8.14
CA GLU A 150 -31.77 15.24 8.81
C GLU A 150 -32.85 14.35 9.41
N ILE A 151 -33.24 13.27 8.72
CA ILE A 151 -34.17 12.28 9.26
C ILE A 151 -33.60 11.67 10.54
N ILE A 152 -32.32 11.27 10.54
CA ILE A 152 -31.65 10.71 11.72
C ILE A 152 -31.56 11.74 12.86
N ASN A 153 -31.31 13.02 12.56
CA ASN A 153 -31.31 14.08 13.56
C ASN A 153 -32.71 14.27 14.21
N ASN A 154 -33.75 14.17 13.41
CA ASN A 154 -35.13 14.23 13.93
C ASN A 154 -35.45 13.00 14.79
N LEU A 155 -35.05 11.80 14.36
CA LEU A 155 -35.16 10.58 15.16
C LEU A 155 -34.35 10.67 16.46
N LYS A 156 -33.16 11.24 16.43
CA LYS A 156 -32.35 11.50 17.62
C LYS A 156 -33.07 12.40 18.62
N ASN A 157 -33.73 13.47 18.15
CA ASN A 157 -34.52 14.35 18.99
C ASN A 157 -35.75 13.63 19.57
N GLU A 158 -36.38 12.76 18.80
CA GLU A 158 -37.51 11.97 19.27
C GLU A 158 -37.09 10.94 20.32
N TYR A 159 -35.99 10.24 20.16
CA TYR A 159 -35.42 9.33 21.16
C TYR A 159 -35.06 10.06 22.46
N LYS A 160 -34.53 11.28 22.36
CA LYS A 160 -34.24 12.11 23.53
C LYS A 160 -35.53 12.48 24.29
N LEU A 161 -36.61 12.77 23.58
CA LEU A 161 -37.91 13.05 24.17
C LEU A 161 -38.57 11.81 24.79
N LEU A 162 -38.25 10.62 24.33
CA LEU A 162 -38.69 9.34 24.84
C LEU A 162 -37.86 8.88 26.07
N GLY A 163 -36.84 9.66 26.46
CA GLY A 163 -35.99 9.35 27.62
C GLY A 163 -34.90 8.33 27.35
N GLU A 164 -34.59 8.04 26.05
CA GLU A 164 -33.48 7.16 25.70
C GLU A 164 -32.14 7.88 25.93
N ASP A 165 -31.17 7.16 26.48
CA ASP A 165 -29.82 7.66 26.69
C ASP A 165 -29.01 7.54 25.37
N ILE A 166 -29.05 8.63 24.59
CA ILE A 166 -28.38 8.74 23.29
C ILE A 166 -26.86 8.63 23.44
N ASP A 167 -26.30 9.12 24.56
CA ASP A 167 -24.86 9.07 24.80
C ASP A 167 -24.41 7.63 25.05
N SER A 168 -25.21 6.84 25.73
CA SER A 168 -24.98 5.40 25.91
C SER A 168 -25.08 4.64 24.58
N MET A 169 -26.05 4.95 23.71
CA MET A 169 -26.16 4.36 22.37
C MET A 169 -24.92 4.68 21.51
N SER A 170 -24.54 5.95 21.44
CA SER A 170 -23.34 6.42 20.75
C SER A 170 -22.08 5.68 21.25
N MET A 171 -21.89 5.67 22.58
CA MET A 171 -20.72 5.04 23.19
C MET A 171 -20.67 3.52 22.94
N SER A 172 -21.80 2.84 22.97
CA SER A 172 -21.90 1.41 22.67
C SER A 172 -21.50 1.10 21.25
N TYR A 173 -21.98 1.90 20.27
CA TYR A 173 -21.61 1.77 18.87
C TYR A 173 -20.10 2.03 18.64
N ILE A 174 -19.58 3.12 19.23
CA ILE A 174 -18.16 3.49 19.12
C ILE A 174 -17.28 2.38 19.70
N LYS A 175 -17.61 1.85 20.87
CA LYS A 175 -16.87 0.75 21.49
C LYS A 175 -16.88 -0.50 20.62
N THR A 176 -18.02 -0.90 20.12
CA THR A 176 -18.16 -2.10 19.27
C THR A 176 -17.39 -1.95 17.96
N THR A 177 -17.52 -0.80 17.30
CA THR A 177 -16.82 -0.51 16.04
C THR A 177 -15.31 -0.35 16.27
N GLY A 178 -14.92 0.27 17.39
CA GLY A 178 -13.52 0.40 17.79
C GLY A 178 -12.85 -0.96 18.04
N ILE A 179 -13.53 -1.89 18.72
CA ILE A 179 -13.03 -3.26 18.94
C ILE A 179 -12.87 -3.97 17.59
N LYS A 180 -13.85 -3.88 16.68
CA LYS A 180 -13.75 -4.46 15.34
C LYS A 180 -12.54 -3.89 14.57
N MET A 181 -12.33 -2.58 14.66
CA MET A 181 -11.19 -1.89 14.02
C MET A 181 -9.84 -2.40 14.57
N ILE A 182 -9.72 -2.59 15.90
CA ILE A 182 -8.51 -3.12 16.53
C ILE A 182 -8.24 -4.56 16.05
N ILE A 183 -9.27 -5.41 16.00
CA ILE A 183 -9.14 -6.79 15.52
C ILE A 183 -8.63 -6.80 14.08
N VAL A 184 -9.21 -5.98 13.20
CA VAL A 184 -8.79 -5.88 11.79
C VAL A 184 -7.35 -5.35 11.68
N ALA A 185 -6.96 -4.38 12.53
CA ALA A 185 -5.58 -3.87 12.54
C ALA A 185 -4.57 -4.95 12.96
N ILE A 186 -4.89 -5.77 13.98
CA ILE A 186 -4.04 -6.90 14.41
C ILE A 186 -3.94 -7.95 13.31
N LEU A 187 -5.05 -8.26 12.63
CA LEU A 187 -5.05 -9.18 11.49
C LEU A 187 -4.20 -8.63 10.34
N ALA A 188 -4.34 -7.35 10.00
CA ALA A 188 -3.53 -6.70 8.96
C ALA A 188 -2.03 -6.78 9.28
N MET A 189 -1.66 -6.54 10.54
CA MET A 189 -0.26 -6.67 11.00
C MET A 189 0.25 -8.11 10.84
N GLY A 190 -0.53 -9.11 11.26
CA GLY A 190 -0.17 -10.52 11.12
C GLY A 190 0.02 -10.93 9.64
N ILE A 191 -0.90 -10.51 8.76
CA ILE A 191 -0.82 -10.78 7.32
C ILE A 191 0.41 -10.11 6.71
N THR A 192 0.74 -8.86 7.13
CA THR A 192 1.91 -8.14 6.65
C THR A 192 3.19 -8.88 7.02
N ILE A 193 3.33 -9.30 8.27
CA ILE A 193 4.50 -10.07 8.74
C ILE A 193 4.63 -11.37 7.94
N LEU A 194 3.53 -12.09 7.73
CA LEU A 194 3.54 -13.34 6.98
C LEU A 194 3.91 -13.11 5.50
N SER A 195 3.39 -12.04 4.88
CA SER A 195 3.70 -11.67 3.49
C SER A 195 5.19 -11.36 3.32
N VAL A 196 5.77 -10.55 4.21
CA VAL A 196 7.21 -10.21 4.18
C VAL A 196 8.06 -11.46 4.43
N TYR A 197 7.67 -12.32 5.37
CA TYR A 197 8.38 -13.57 5.65
C TYR A 197 8.42 -14.49 4.42
N VAL A 198 7.27 -14.71 3.76
CA VAL A 198 7.21 -15.57 2.56
C VAL A 198 8.01 -14.94 1.41
N SER A 199 7.89 -13.62 1.20
CA SER A 199 8.66 -12.89 0.17
C SER A 199 10.16 -13.01 0.39
N SER A 200 10.64 -12.81 1.62
CA SER A 200 12.05 -12.97 1.99
C SER A 200 12.53 -14.41 1.80
N LYS A 201 11.72 -15.40 2.15
CA LYS A 201 12.05 -16.81 1.95
C LYS A 201 12.20 -17.15 0.47
N VAL A 202 11.27 -16.67 -0.39
CA VAL A 202 11.35 -16.84 -1.85
C VAL A 202 12.63 -16.21 -2.40
N SER A 203 12.93 -14.97 -2.00
CA SER A 203 14.11 -14.25 -2.43
C SER A 203 15.41 -14.93 -2.00
N THR A 204 15.47 -15.45 -0.77
CA THR A 204 16.65 -16.18 -0.26
C THR A 204 16.88 -17.49 -1.00
N LEU A 205 15.82 -18.25 -1.28
CA LEU A 205 15.90 -19.48 -2.08
C LEU A 205 16.32 -19.19 -3.52
N PHE A 206 15.78 -18.14 -4.12
CA PHE A 206 16.21 -17.65 -5.42
C PHE A 206 17.70 -17.26 -5.43
N SER A 207 18.15 -16.51 -4.43
CA SER A 207 19.56 -16.12 -4.27
C SER A 207 20.50 -17.33 -4.17
N ARG A 208 20.09 -18.35 -3.41
CA ARG A 208 20.84 -19.62 -3.30
C ARG A 208 20.95 -20.30 -4.68
N ASP A 209 19.85 -20.42 -5.41
CA ASP A 209 19.86 -21.10 -6.71
C ASP A 209 20.65 -20.29 -7.75
N LEU A 210 20.59 -18.96 -7.68
CA LEU A 210 21.39 -18.07 -8.53
C LEU A 210 22.88 -18.20 -8.22
N ARG A 211 23.26 -18.22 -6.93
CA ARG A 211 24.63 -18.41 -6.47
C ARG A 211 25.22 -19.72 -6.99
N LYS A 212 24.44 -20.80 -6.88
CA LYS A 212 24.82 -22.12 -7.41
C LYS A 212 25.13 -22.05 -8.90
N LYS A 213 24.23 -21.47 -9.70
CA LYS A 213 24.43 -21.32 -11.15
C LYS A 213 25.67 -20.50 -11.52
N VAL A 214 25.91 -19.40 -10.80
CA VAL A 214 27.08 -18.54 -11.04
C VAL A 214 28.37 -19.28 -10.74
N VAL A 215 28.43 -19.99 -9.61
CA VAL A 215 29.61 -20.79 -9.23
C VAL A 215 29.84 -21.93 -10.23
N GLU A 216 28.81 -22.67 -10.61
CA GLU A 216 28.88 -23.73 -11.64
C GLU A 216 29.42 -23.16 -12.97
N LYS A 217 28.98 -21.96 -13.37
CA LYS A 217 29.47 -21.30 -14.58
C LYS A 217 30.93 -20.90 -14.47
N ILE A 218 31.35 -20.33 -13.32
CA ILE A 218 32.76 -19.96 -13.09
C ILE A 218 33.68 -21.19 -13.16
N ILE A 219 33.27 -22.32 -12.56
CA ILE A 219 34.02 -23.56 -12.61
C ILE A 219 34.12 -24.14 -14.03
N SER A 220 33.11 -23.87 -14.86
CA SER A 220 33.06 -24.34 -16.27
C SER A 220 33.81 -23.44 -17.26
N LEU A 221 34.36 -22.29 -16.83
CA LEU A 221 35.16 -21.40 -17.68
C LEU A 221 36.52 -21.99 -17.99
N GLU A 222 37.02 -21.75 -19.20
CA GLU A 222 38.42 -22.10 -19.54
C GLU A 222 39.41 -21.21 -18.78
N THR A 223 40.61 -21.74 -18.55
CA THR A 223 41.65 -21.03 -17.79
C THR A 223 42.03 -19.70 -18.44
N ALA A 224 41.99 -19.62 -19.79
CA ALA A 224 42.27 -18.40 -20.51
C ALA A 224 41.24 -17.29 -20.20
N ASP A 225 39.94 -17.63 -20.14
CA ASP A 225 38.86 -16.69 -19.78
C ASP A 225 38.93 -16.29 -18.30
N LEU A 226 39.26 -17.24 -17.43
CA LEU A 226 39.37 -17.00 -15.99
C LEU A 226 40.46 -15.98 -15.65
N ASN A 227 41.60 -15.98 -16.40
CA ASN A 227 42.71 -15.04 -16.19
C ASN A 227 42.34 -13.58 -16.51
N ASN A 228 41.25 -13.32 -17.26
CA ASN A 228 40.76 -11.98 -17.51
C ASN A 228 40.05 -11.37 -16.28
N PHE A 229 39.76 -12.17 -15.24
CA PHE A 229 39.06 -11.74 -14.05
C PHE A 229 39.97 -11.78 -12.82
N SER A 230 39.89 -10.74 -11.99
CA SER A 230 40.49 -10.83 -10.67
C SER A 230 39.66 -11.73 -9.74
N SER A 231 40.29 -12.56 -8.93
CA SER A 231 39.63 -13.41 -7.94
C SER A 231 38.73 -12.58 -6.99
N ALA A 232 39.16 -11.38 -6.63
CA ALA A 232 38.39 -10.46 -5.80
C ALA A 232 37.07 -10.04 -6.48
N SER A 233 37.09 -9.76 -7.79
CA SER A 233 35.91 -9.42 -8.56
C SER A 233 34.92 -10.59 -8.62
N LEU A 234 35.36 -11.81 -8.84
CA LEU A 234 34.54 -13.00 -8.87
C LEU A 234 33.87 -13.27 -7.49
N ILE A 235 34.62 -13.10 -6.41
CA ILE A 235 34.08 -13.23 -5.05
C ILE A 235 32.99 -12.19 -4.80
N THR A 236 33.21 -10.92 -5.12
CA THR A 236 32.23 -9.84 -4.95
C THR A 236 30.94 -10.13 -5.72
N ARG A 237 31.03 -10.65 -6.93
CA ARG A 237 29.87 -11.04 -7.75
C ARG A 237 29.08 -12.19 -7.14
N CYS A 238 29.76 -13.23 -6.64
CA CYS A 238 29.11 -14.37 -5.99
C CYS A 238 28.48 -14.03 -4.65
N THR A 239 28.92 -12.96 -3.99
CA THR A 239 28.47 -12.58 -2.64
C THR A 239 27.58 -11.35 -2.68
N ASN A 240 28.15 -10.18 -2.90
CA ASN A 240 27.48 -8.89 -2.76
C ASN A 240 26.44 -8.65 -3.84
N ASP A 241 26.77 -8.88 -5.11
CA ASP A 241 25.87 -8.60 -6.23
C ASP A 241 24.62 -9.48 -6.17
N ILE A 242 24.77 -10.76 -5.88
CA ILE A 242 23.64 -11.67 -5.70
C ILE A 242 22.78 -11.27 -4.48
N THR A 243 23.41 -10.79 -3.41
CA THR A 243 22.67 -10.30 -2.24
C THR A 243 21.85 -9.05 -2.59
N GLN A 244 22.40 -8.14 -3.39
CA GLN A 244 21.67 -6.96 -3.88
C GLN A 244 20.48 -7.38 -4.76
N ILE A 245 20.66 -8.32 -5.70
CA ILE A 245 19.57 -8.86 -6.52
C ILE A 245 18.48 -9.48 -5.65
N SER A 246 18.87 -10.24 -4.61
CA SER A 246 17.93 -10.81 -3.65
C SER A 246 17.11 -9.74 -2.95
N SER A 247 17.73 -8.64 -2.52
CA SER A 247 17.04 -7.51 -1.89
C SER A 247 16.04 -6.84 -2.83
N VAL A 248 16.40 -6.67 -4.09
CA VAL A 248 15.49 -6.14 -5.13
C VAL A 248 14.29 -7.07 -5.35
N VAL A 249 14.51 -8.39 -5.42
CA VAL A 249 13.41 -9.36 -5.55
C VAL A 249 12.48 -9.28 -4.35
N THR A 250 13.01 -9.18 -3.12
CA THR A 250 12.18 -8.99 -1.92
C THR A 250 11.35 -7.71 -2.00
N MET A 251 11.95 -6.60 -2.44
CA MET A 251 11.27 -5.32 -2.59
C MET A 251 10.16 -5.39 -3.65
N ILE A 252 10.43 -6.03 -4.79
CA ILE A 252 9.43 -6.22 -5.85
C ILE A 252 8.23 -7.02 -5.30
N LEU A 253 8.48 -8.14 -4.64
CA LEU A 253 7.44 -9.01 -4.11
C LEU A 253 6.63 -8.36 -2.98
N SER A 254 7.25 -7.51 -2.14
CA SER A 254 6.60 -6.94 -0.95
C SER A 254 5.97 -5.56 -1.20
N ILE A 255 6.62 -4.69 -2.00
CA ILE A 255 6.25 -3.28 -2.15
C ILE A 255 5.67 -3.02 -3.54
N VAL A 256 6.41 -3.42 -4.60
CA VAL A 256 6.03 -3.07 -5.98
C VAL A 256 4.73 -3.76 -6.40
N LEU A 257 4.52 -5.00 -5.98
CA LEU A 257 3.25 -5.71 -6.23
C LEU A 257 2.10 -5.20 -5.35
N PHE A 258 2.39 -4.74 -4.13
CA PHE A 258 1.37 -4.25 -3.21
C PHE A 258 0.73 -2.95 -3.67
N ALA A 259 1.51 -2.00 -4.23
CA ALA A 259 1.03 -0.68 -4.62
C ALA A 259 -0.13 -0.72 -5.64
N PRO A 260 -0.04 -1.46 -6.78
CA PRO A 260 -1.16 -1.55 -7.71
C PRO A 260 -2.38 -2.28 -7.13
N ILE A 261 -2.17 -3.30 -6.29
CA ILE A 261 -3.27 -4.03 -5.64
C ILE A 261 -4.05 -3.09 -4.73
N LEU A 262 -3.34 -2.31 -3.90
CA LEU A 262 -3.95 -1.32 -3.02
C LEU A 262 -4.64 -0.22 -3.82
N GLY A 263 -4.01 0.26 -4.91
CA GLY A 263 -4.57 1.30 -5.79
C GLY A 263 -5.88 0.87 -6.44
N ILE A 264 -5.93 -0.34 -7.02
CA ILE A 264 -7.16 -0.89 -7.59
C ILE A 264 -8.24 -1.02 -6.52
N GLY A 265 -7.90 -1.54 -5.34
CA GLY A 265 -8.83 -1.66 -4.22
C GLY A 265 -9.36 -0.30 -3.74
N ALA A 266 -8.53 0.74 -3.72
CA ALA A 266 -8.95 2.09 -3.36
C ALA A 266 -9.92 2.69 -4.40
N ILE A 267 -9.62 2.51 -5.70
CA ILE A 267 -10.50 2.97 -6.78
C ILE A 267 -11.89 2.35 -6.66
N THR A 268 -12.00 1.04 -6.42
CA THR A 268 -13.31 0.37 -6.28
C THR A 268 -14.14 0.91 -5.12
N LYS A 269 -13.53 1.47 -4.08
CA LYS A 269 -14.25 2.09 -2.96
C LYS A 269 -14.77 3.49 -3.25
N VAL A 270 -14.16 4.18 -4.20
CA VAL A 270 -14.45 5.58 -4.52
C VAL A 270 -15.40 5.70 -5.71
N VAL A 271 -15.37 4.73 -6.63
CA VAL A 271 -16.28 4.69 -7.79
C VAL A 271 -17.73 4.70 -7.32
N GLY A 272 -18.50 5.68 -7.81
CA GLY A 272 -19.90 5.87 -7.44
C GLY A 272 -20.15 7.01 -6.44
N SER A 273 -19.11 7.60 -5.84
CA SER A 273 -19.29 8.80 -5.03
C SER A 273 -19.22 10.07 -5.90
N PRO A 274 -19.99 11.13 -5.59
CA PRO A 274 -19.97 12.40 -6.35
C PRO A 274 -18.61 13.10 -6.30
N ILE A 275 -17.72 12.70 -5.37
CA ILE A 275 -16.38 13.28 -5.17
C ILE A 275 -15.31 12.54 -6.01
N SER A 276 -15.67 11.46 -6.72
CA SER A 276 -14.71 10.61 -7.47
C SER A 276 -13.84 11.41 -8.45
N TRP A 277 -14.40 12.44 -9.12
CA TRP A 277 -13.67 13.27 -10.07
C TRP A 277 -12.51 14.06 -9.43
N ILE A 278 -12.68 14.52 -8.17
CA ILE A 278 -11.65 15.25 -7.43
C ILE A 278 -10.46 14.31 -7.13
N ILE A 279 -10.75 13.05 -6.79
CA ILE A 279 -9.72 12.05 -6.52
C ILE A 279 -8.97 11.68 -7.79
N VAL A 280 -9.66 11.53 -8.93
CA VAL A 280 -9.03 11.30 -10.24
C VAL A 280 -8.09 12.47 -10.59
N LEU A 281 -8.54 13.71 -10.38
CA LEU A 281 -7.72 14.91 -10.63
C LEU A 281 -6.49 14.93 -9.71
N ALA A 282 -6.64 14.65 -8.41
CA ALA A 282 -5.54 14.60 -7.47
C ALA A 282 -4.51 13.51 -7.81
N VAL A 283 -4.96 12.30 -8.16
CA VAL A 283 -4.08 11.19 -8.57
C VAL A 283 -3.37 11.53 -9.88
N SER A 284 -4.05 12.11 -10.87
CA SER A 284 -3.42 12.51 -12.12
C SER A 284 -2.35 13.59 -11.92
N LEU A 285 -2.61 14.58 -11.03
CA LEU A 285 -1.62 15.60 -10.66
C LEU A 285 -0.36 14.96 -10.04
N VAL A 286 -0.54 14.02 -9.10
CA VAL A 286 0.58 13.30 -8.47
C VAL A 286 1.38 12.51 -9.51
N LEU A 287 0.70 11.81 -10.44
CA LEU A 287 1.38 11.07 -11.51
C LEU A 287 2.20 12.01 -12.43
N ILE A 288 1.65 13.16 -12.81
CA ILE A 288 2.35 14.17 -13.60
C ILE A 288 3.60 14.68 -12.85
N LEU A 289 3.49 14.97 -11.55
CA LEU A 289 4.61 15.39 -10.72
C LEU A 289 5.70 14.31 -10.62
N ILE A 290 5.32 13.03 -10.49
CA ILE A 290 6.26 11.91 -10.48
C ILE A 290 6.99 11.79 -11.82
N LEU A 291 6.27 11.84 -12.94
CA LEU A 291 6.85 11.77 -14.28
C LEU A 291 7.78 12.97 -14.56
N ALA A 292 7.36 14.17 -14.21
CA ALA A 292 8.19 15.38 -14.34
C ALA A 292 9.46 15.28 -13.49
N SER A 293 9.33 14.84 -12.23
CA SER A 293 10.48 14.63 -11.35
C SER A 293 11.45 13.59 -11.93
N PHE A 294 10.94 12.48 -12.49
CA PHE A 294 11.77 11.46 -13.10
C PHE A 294 12.54 11.99 -14.31
N MET A 295 11.88 12.75 -15.19
CA MET A 295 12.51 13.37 -16.37
C MET A 295 13.58 14.40 -15.99
N LEU A 296 13.35 15.20 -14.97
CA LEU A 296 14.28 16.23 -14.51
C LEU A 296 15.47 15.68 -13.72
N LEU A 297 15.24 14.62 -12.92
CA LEU A 297 16.28 14.04 -12.07
C LEU A 297 17.17 13.05 -12.81
N SER A 298 16.64 12.29 -13.78
CA SER A 298 17.39 11.28 -14.50
C SER A 298 18.71 11.79 -15.12
N PRO A 299 18.76 12.91 -15.86
CA PRO A 299 20.01 13.43 -16.40
C PRO A 299 20.97 13.96 -15.29
N LYS A 300 20.43 14.48 -14.19
CA LYS A 300 21.24 14.96 -13.06
C LYS A 300 21.90 13.79 -12.31
N PHE A 301 21.21 12.66 -12.18
CA PHE A 301 21.79 11.45 -11.60
C PHE A 301 22.96 10.91 -12.45
N LYS A 302 22.85 10.92 -13.76
CA LYS A 302 23.95 10.51 -14.63
C LYS A 302 25.19 11.40 -14.42
N LYS A 303 25.00 12.72 -14.40
CA LYS A 303 26.10 13.68 -14.12
C LYS A 303 26.72 13.49 -12.74
N TYR A 304 25.87 13.23 -11.71
CA TYR A 304 26.33 12.94 -10.37
C TYR A 304 27.22 11.67 -10.32
N GLN A 305 26.86 10.65 -11.07
CA GLN A 305 27.60 9.41 -11.18
C GLN A 305 28.96 9.62 -11.84
N ASP A 306 28.99 10.35 -12.97
CA ASP A 306 30.23 10.70 -13.68
C ASP A 306 31.18 11.49 -12.75
N LEU A 307 30.66 12.38 -11.90
CA LEU A 307 31.45 13.12 -10.92
C LEU A 307 31.98 12.23 -9.79
N LEU A 308 31.15 11.29 -9.28
CA LEU A 308 31.59 10.32 -8.28
C LEU A 308 32.70 9.43 -8.81
N ASP A 309 32.60 8.95 -10.06
CA ASP A 309 33.65 8.15 -10.68
C ASP A 309 34.96 8.93 -10.82
N ARG A 310 34.85 10.22 -11.12
CA ARG A 310 36.02 11.10 -11.18
C ARG A 310 36.66 11.30 -9.80
N VAL A 311 35.88 11.51 -8.75
CA VAL A 311 36.39 11.59 -7.36
C VAL A 311 37.07 10.28 -6.96
N ASN A 312 36.44 9.15 -7.27
CA ASN A 312 37.04 7.83 -6.99
C ASN A 312 38.36 7.61 -7.73
N LEU A 313 38.44 8.04 -9.00
CA LEU A 313 39.65 7.94 -9.80
C LEU A 313 40.79 8.77 -9.17
N VAL A 314 40.54 10.05 -8.90
CA VAL A 314 41.54 10.95 -8.29
C VAL A 314 41.98 10.45 -6.92
N SER A 315 41.04 9.99 -6.09
CA SER A 315 41.36 9.40 -4.77
C SER A 315 42.25 8.16 -4.90
N ARG A 316 41.95 7.29 -5.87
CA ARG A 316 42.71 6.08 -6.12
C ARG A 316 44.13 6.41 -6.64
N GLU A 317 44.25 7.37 -7.55
CA GLU A 317 45.54 7.87 -8.04
C GLU A 317 46.42 8.43 -6.91
N SER A 318 45.80 9.30 -6.08
CA SER A 318 46.52 9.91 -4.93
C SER A 318 46.95 8.86 -3.90
N LEU A 319 46.12 7.86 -3.59
CA LEU A 319 46.46 6.77 -2.66
C LEU A 319 47.56 5.87 -3.22
N THR A 320 47.50 5.52 -4.50
CA THR A 320 48.50 4.67 -5.15
C THR A 320 49.82 5.43 -5.33
N GLY A 321 49.77 6.72 -5.64
CA GLY A 321 50.92 7.61 -5.81
C GLY A 321 51.52 8.19 -4.52
N LEU A 322 50.95 7.89 -3.36
CA LEU A 322 51.35 8.49 -2.08
C LEU A 322 52.87 8.44 -1.79
N PRO A 323 53.60 7.33 -2.05
CA PRO A 323 55.06 7.30 -1.89
C PRO A 323 55.78 8.31 -2.79
N VAL A 324 55.32 8.47 -4.04
CA VAL A 324 55.90 9.39 -5.02
C VAL A 324 55.59 10.84 -4.61
N ILE A 325 54.36 11.15 -4.22
CA ILE A 325 53.93 12.49 -3.75
C ILE A 325 54.79 12.93 -2.56
N ARG A 326 55.08 12.01 -1.63
CA ARG A 326 55.93 12.29 -0.45
C ARG A 326 57.39 12.46 -0.84
N ALA A 327 57.94 11.63 -1.74
CA ALA A 327 59.32 11.71 -2.19
C ALA A 327 59.62 13.04 -2.90
N PHE A 328 58.69 13.55 -3.69
CA PHE A 328 58.82 14.81 -4.42
C PHE A 328 58.25 16.05 -3.72
N ALA A 329 57.73 15.89 -2.48
CA ALA A 329 57.12 16.96 -1.67
C ALA A 329 55.98 17.74 -2.41
N ASN A 330 55.25 17.11 -3.32
CA ASN A 330 54.29 17.74 -4.21
C ASN A 330 52.86 17.74 -3.65
N LYS A 331 52.72 17.86 -2.34
CA LYS A 331 51.47 17.74 -1.60
C LYS A 331 50.45 18.81 -2.03
N LYS A 332 50.86 20.09 -2.18
CA LYS A 332 49.91 21.17 -2.57
C LYS A 332 49.30 20.99 -3.96
N PHE A 333 50.02 20.38 -4.89
CA PHE A 333 49.50 20.15 -6.23
C PHE A 333 48.41 19.09 -6.19
N GLU A 334 48.57 18.03 -5.42
CA GLU A 334 47.58 16.95 -5.28
C GLU A 334 46.34 17.43 -4.49
N GLU A 335 46.53 18.32 -3.48
CA GLU A 335 45.41 18.91 -2.77
C GLU A 335 44.57 19.77 -3.72
N ASN A 336 45.17 20.65 -4.54
CA ASN A 336 44.48 21.47 -5.53
C ASN A 336 43.80 20.66 -6.67
N LYS A 337 44.30 19.45 -6.96
CA LYS A 337 43.73 18.53 -7.95
C LYS A 337 42.50 17.83 -7.39
N PHE A 338 42.42 17.65 -6.08
CA PHE A 338 41.32 17.02 -5.39
C PHE A 338 40.14 17.99 -5.18
N ASP A 339 40.42 19.27 -4.88
CA ASP A 339 39.44 20.35 -4.77
C ASP A 339 38.88 20.74 -6.15
#